data_dac7f5fbcd03f6530c4d20aeb4d335df
#
_entry.id   dac7f5fbcd03f6530c4d20aeb4d335df
#
_cell.length_a   1.000
_cell.length_b   1.000
_cell.length_c   1.000
_cell.angle_alpha   90.00
_cell.angle_beta   90.00
_cell.angle_gamma   90.00
#
_symmetry.space_group_name_H-M   'P 1'
#
loop_
_entity.id
_entity.type
_entity.pdbx_description
1 polymer ?
#
loop_
_entity_poly.entity_id
_entity_poly.type
_entity_poly.pdbx_seq_one_letter_code
_entity_poly.pdbx_strand_id
1 'polypeptide(L)'
;MVYTIKRQSRDAERMGQMTETKRLYYEDVYKKEFTAKVLECREAKKGFHIILDESAFYPEGGGQPSDAGYLNDVKVKEVHEKDGELLHYTDKTLEAGTEVQGRIDWARRFDLMQQHSGEHMVSGLIHEAYGYDNVGFHMGSDTITVDLNGPLDETQLAEIEQKTNEKIWEDTEVKILYPTAEELEKIDYRSKKELTGQVRIVEFPGVDICACCGTHVTHTGEIGMVKLLSVEKFREGVRIEMICGKRVLDYLNMVNDQNHQISVKLSAKMDKIAQAVERLQEENFRLKGQGGQMVDDMCRKEAERYAGSGSVLIFMDGMDVDSVRKLADAVTQTCQGCCAVFSKNADGSYKYAMGEKDGDLRQFTKEMNAKLNGRGGGKPFFVQGSVQATEEEIRRFFEQ
;
A
#
# COMPACT_ATOMS: atom_id res chain seq x y z
N MET A 1 -23.43 46.50 -31.48
CA MET A 1 -22.42 46.22 -32.53
C MET A 1 -21.00 46.67 -32.19
N VAL A 2 -20.79 47.61 -31.28
CA VAL A 2 -19.47 48.15 -30.90
C VAL A 2 -18.77 47.29 -29.83
N TYR A 3 -19.51 46.51 -29.02
CA TYR A 3 -18.94 45.64 -27.97
C TYR A 3 -18.35 44.34 -28.52
N THR A 4 -18.84 43.83 -29.63
CA THR A 4 -18.37 42.59 -30.27
C THR A 4 -17.05 42.78 -31.01
N ILE A 5 -16.85 43.96 -31.63
CA ILE A 5 -15.63 44.28 -32.39
C ILE A 5 -14.41 44.51 -31.45
N LYS A 6 -14.63 45.08 -30.24
CA LYS A 6 -13.54 45.26 -29.26
C LYS A 6 -13.10 43.98 -28.60
N ARG A 7 -13.92 42.94 -28.55
CA ARG A 7 -13.54 41.62 -28.02
C ARG A 7 -12.74 40.84 -29.05
N GLN A 8 -13.16 40.85 -30.31
CA GLN A 8 -12.42 40.20 -31.41
C GLN A 8 -11.04 40.83 -31.70
N SER A 9 -10.88 42.16 -31.57
CA SER A 9 -9.58 42.82 -31.72
C SER A 9 -8.62 42.52 -30.55
N ARG A 10 -9.13 42.39 -29.31
CA ARG A 10 -8.32 42.00 -28.15
C ARG A 10 -7.91 40.52 -28.21
N ASP A 11 -8.75 39.66 -28.75
CA ASP A 11 -8.45 38.24 -28.93
C ASP A 11 -7.47 38.02 -30.10
N ALA A 12 -7.54 38.84 -31.15
CA ALA A 12 -6.58 38.83 -32.24
C ALA A 12 -5.22 39.43 -31.87
N GLU A 13 -5.17 40.47 -31.04
CA GLU A 13 -3.92 41.01 -30.47
C GLU A 13 -3.28 40.06 -29.45
N ARG A 14 -4.07 39.26 -28.69
CA ARG A 14 -3.59 38.20 -27.84
C ARG A 14 -2.99 37.01 -28.61
N MET A 15 -3.56 36.62 -29.75
CA MET A 15 -3.01 35.56 -30.60
C MET A 15 -1.68 35.95 -31.29
N GLY A 16 -1.31 37.23 -31.30
CA GLY A 16 -0.06 37.73 -31.91
C GLY A 16 1.14 37.83 -30.96
N GLN A 17 0.97 37.55 -29.65
CA GLN A 17 2.03 37.64 -28.64
C GLN A 17 2.01 36.49 -27.62
N MET A 18 1.65 35.27 -28.01
CA MET A 18 1.91 34.12 -27.19
C MET A 18 3.42 33.78 -27.28
N THR A 19 4.21 34.37 -26.40
CA THR A 19 5.59 33.95 -26.21
C THR A 19 5.56 32.60 -25.48
N GLU A 20 5.89 31.56 -26.23
CA GLU A 20 6.04 30.21 -25.65
C GLU A 20 7.11 30.24 -24.55
N THR A 21 6.80 29.74 -23.37
CA THR A 21 7.78 29.66 -22.27
C THR A 21 8.96 28.78 -22.69
N LYS A 22 10.17 29.29 -22.64
CA LYS A 22 11.38 28.51 -22.92
C LYS A 22 11.58 27.44 -21.87
N ARG A 23 11.74 26.19 -22.31
CA ARG A 23 11.78 24.99 -21.44
C ARG A 23 13.23 24.62 -21.09
N LEU A 24 13.77 25.25 -20.04
CA LEU A 24 15.16 25.04 -19.60
C LEU A 24 15.45 23.61 -19.16
N TYR A 25 14.45 22.87 -18.67
CA TYR A 25 14.59 21.47 -18.26
C TYR A 25 14.87 20.51 -19.44
N TYR A 26 14.71 20.93 -20.68
CA TYR A 26 15.15 20.17 -21.86
C TYR A 26 16.56 20.53 -22.32
N GLU A 27 17.06 21.73 -21.97
CA GLU A 27 18.43 22.13 -22.24
C GLU A 27 19.40 21.59 -21.21
N ASP A 28 19.02 21.65 -19.94
CA ASP A 28 19.78 21.12 -18.81
C ASP A 28 18.80 20.55 -17.76
N VAL A 29 18.66 19.23 -17.72
CA VAL A 29 17.76 18.54 -16.78
C VAL A 29 18.21 18.69 -15.33
N TYR A 30 19.49 19.03 -15.08
CA TYR A 30 20.09 19.26 -13.75
C TYR A 30 20.03 20.71 -13.29
N LYS A 31 19.42 21.59 -14.06
CA LYS A 31 19.28 23.00 -13.71
C LYS A 31 18.37 23.16 -12.51
N LYS A 32 18.95 23.52 -11.36
CA LYS A 32 18.26 23.64 -10.05
C LYS A 32 17.75 25.05 -9.80
N GLU A 33 18.46 26.05 -10.33
CA GLU A 33 18.18 27.46 -10.13
C GLU A 33 18.22 28.20 -11.49
N PHE A 34 17.39 29.19 -11.64
CA PHE A 34 17.31 30.00 -12.86
C PHE A 34 16.72 31.38 -12.55
N THR A 35 16.96 32.32 -13.41
CA THR A 35 16.34 33.67 -13.38
C THR A 35 15.34 33.75 -14.50
N ALA A 36 14.15 34.28 -14.24
CA ALA A 36 13.12 34.43 -15.24
C ALA A 36 12.33 35.74 -15.01
N LYS A 37 11.67 36.21 -16.06
CA LYS A 37 10.76 37.36 -16.00
C LYS A 37 9.33 36.85 -15.89
N VAL A 38 8.56 37.41 -14.97
CA VAL A 38 7.11 37.19 -14.89
C VAL A 38 6.44 37.88 -16.10
N LEU A 39 5.84 37.09 -16.97
CA LEU A 39 5.07 37.63 -18.11
C LEU A 39 3.64 37.97 -17.68
N GLU A 40 3.01 37.11 -16.90
CA GLU A 40 1.64 37.29 -16.47
C GLU A 40 1.39 36.60 -15.11
N CYS A 41 0.45 37.15 -14.33
CA CYS A 41 -0.12 36.54 -13.13
C CYS A 41 -1.64 36.46 -13.32
N ARG A 42 -2.20 35.27 -13.39
CA ARG A 42 -3.63 35.00 -13.57
C ARG A 42 -4.25 34.46 -12.29
N GLU A 43 -5.43 34.96 -11.93
CA GLU A 43 -6.18 34.36 -10.82
C GLU A 43 -6.68 32.96 -11.19
N ALA A 44 -6.55 31.99 -10.25
CA ALA A 44 -7.03 30.65 -10.37
C ALA A 44 -8.08 30.35 -9.29
N LYS A 45 -8.74 29.18 -9.33
CA LYS A 45 -9.80 28.84 -8.34
C LYS A 45 -9.33 28.88 -6.88
N LYS A 46 -8.04 28.58 -6.64
CA LYS A 46 -7.41 28.62 -5.30
C LYS A 46 -5.95 29.05 -5.47
N GLY A 47 -5.67 30.35 -5.58
CA GLY A 47 -4.33 30.87 -5.77
C GLY A 47 -4.14 31.50 -7.17
N PHE A 48 -2.93 31.40 -7.71
CA PHE A 48 -2.54 32.11 -8.92
C PHE A 48 -1.74 31.22 -9.86
N HIS A 49 -1.85 31.47 -11.17
CA HIS A 49 -0.97 30.93 -12.19
C HIS A 49 0.04 31.97 -12.57
N ILE A 50 1.31 31.72 -12.38
CA ILE A 50 2.41 32.56 -12.83
C ILE A 50 2.94 32.00 -14.13
N ILE A 51 3.04 32.87 -15.15
CA ILE A 51 3.59 32.56 -16.46
C ILE A 51 4.93 33.28 -16.58
N LEU A 52 5.97 32.54 -16.96
CA LEU A 52 7.35 33.01 -17.08
C LEU A 52 7.80 32.99 -18.55
N ASP A 53 8.79 33.82 -18.90
CA ASP A 53 9.46 33.76 -20.20
C ASP A 53 10.31 32.48 -20.38
N GLU A 54 10.95 32.01 -19.30
CA GLU A 54 11.65 30.72 -19.27
C GLU A 54 11.45 30.03 -17.95
N SER A 55 11.53 28.68 -17.94
CA SER A 55 11.34 27.89 -16.74
C SER A 55 12.13 26.58 -16.77
N ALA A 56 12.75 26.25 -15.62
CA ALA A 56 13.31 24.93 -15.38
C ALA A 56 12.35 23.97 -14.66
N PHE A 57 11.16 24.41 -14.26
CA PHE A 57 10.12 23.56 -13.69
C PHE A 57 9.50 22.66 -14.78
N TYR A 58 9.54 21.34 -14.57
CA TYR A 58 8.87 20.37 -15.43
C TYR A 58 7.36 20.35 -15.10
N PRO A 59 6.49 20.50 -16.11
CA PRO A 59 5.04 20.36 -15.91
C PRO A 59 4.63 18.90 -15.76
N GLU A 60 3.47 18.65 -15.17
CA GLU A 60 2.89 17.30 -15.15
C GLU A 60 2.67 16.79 -16.58
N GLY A 61 3.18 15.58 -16.87
CA GLY A 61 3.02 15.01 -18.20
C GLY A 61 3.60 13.60 -18.31
N GLY A 62 3.05 12.77 -19.20
CA GLY A 62 3.57 11.45 -19.49
C GLY A 62 3.56 10.46 -18.31
N GLY A 63 2.70 10.69 -17.30
CA GLY A 63 2.66 9.89 -16.07
C GLY A 63 3.63 10.36 -14.98
N GLN A 64 4.47 11.37 -15.27
CA GLN A 64 5.36 11.99 -14.29
C GLN A 64 4.66 13.21 -13.68
N PRO A 65 4.59 13.33 -12.34
CA PRO A 65 4.11 14.52 -11.65
C PRO A 65 4.99 15.74 -11.92
N SER A 66 4.41 16.93 -11.78
CA SER A 66 5.14 18.19 -11.93
C SER A 66 6.19 18.38 -10.84
N ASP A 67 7.15 19.24 -11.14
CA ASP A 67 8.04 19.79 -10.12
C ASP A 67 7.29 20.68 -9.12
N ALA A 68 7.96 20.90 -8.01
CA ALA A 68 7.64 21.90 -7.02
C ALA A 68 8.89 22.72 -6.67
N GLY A 69 8.73 23.84 -5.96
CA GLY A 69 9.86 24.68 -5.57
C GLY A 69 9.42 26.10 -5.19
N TYR A 70 10.22 27.08 -5.60
CA TYR A 70 10.00 28.48 -5.25
C TYR A 70 10.33 29.43 -6.40
N LEU A 71 9.58 30.51 -6.49
CA LEU A 71 9.89 31.73 -7.27
C LEU A 71 10.11 32.84 -6.23
N ASN A 72 11.35 33.25 -6.01
CA ASN A 72 11.76 34.03 -4.81
C ASN A 72 11.25 33.30 -3.54
N ASP A 73 10.40 33.97 -2.74
CA ASP A 73 9.80 33.40 -1.51
C ASP A 73 8.38 32.80 -1.75
N VAL A 74 7.90 32.78 -3.00
CA VAL A 74 6.58 32.28 -3.37
C VAL A 74 6.68 30.81 -3.73
N LYS A 75 5.95 29.96 -3.00
CA LYS A 75 5.97 28.51 -3.24
C LYS A 75 5.23 28.15 -4.52
N VAL A 76 5.89 27.42 -5.42
CA VAL A 76 5.30 26.72 -6.56
C VAL A 76 4.91 25.33 -6.11
N LYS A 77 3.62 25.02 -6.17
CA LYS A 77 3.05 23.74 -5.72
C LYS A 77 2.99 22.71 -6.85
N GLU A 78 2.57 23.16 -8.01
CA GLU A 78 2.36 22.35 -9.21
C GLU A 78 2.67 23.19 -10.44
N VAL A 79 2.99 22.54 -11.54
CA VAL A 79 3.18 23.17 -12.86
C VAL A 79 2.42 22.35 -13.89
N HIS A 80 1.61 23.02 -14.71
CA HIS A 80 0.86 22.39 -15.79
C HIS A 80 1.17 23.07 -17.11
N GLU A 81 1.05 22.33 -18.19
CA GLU A 81 1.13 22.87 -19.55
C GLU A 81 -0.28 23.00 -20.13
N LYS A 82 -0.60 24.17 -20.63
CA LYS A 82 -1.84 24.44 -21.33
C LYS A 82 -1.62 25.43 -22.49
N ASP A 83 -2.04 25.04 -23.67
CA ASP A 83 -1.96 25.88 -24.90
C ASP A 83 -0.53 26.42 -25.16
N GLY A 84 0.53 25.62 -24.82
CA GLY A 84 1.93 25.97 -24.97
C GLY A 84 2.52 26.81 -23.83
N GLU A 85 1.70 27.28 -22.88
CA GLU A 85 2.13 28.03 -21.70
C GLU A 85 2.40 27.09 -20.51
N LEU A 86 3.44 27.39 -19.72
CA LEU A 86 3.70 26.74 -18.44
C LEU A 86 3.05 27.55 -17.31
N LEU A 87 2.06 26.95 -16.66
CA LEU A 87 1.28 27.55 -15.59
C LEU A 87 1.85 27.10 -14.23
N HIS A 88 2.62 27.97 -13.57
CA HIS A 88 3.17 27.71 -12.23
C HIS A 88 2.12 28.09 -11.18
N TYR A 89 1.57 27.09 -10.48
CA TYR A 89 0.53 27.29 -9.47
C TYR A 89 1.12 27.73 -8.13
N THR A 90 0.70 28.90 -7.65
CA THR A 90 1.20 29.53 -6.41
C THR A 90 0.05 29.98 -5.51
N ASP A 91 0.34 30.24 -4.22
CA ASP A 91 -0.62 30.77 -3.25
C ASP A 91 -0.55 32.32 -3.13
N LYS A 92 0.47 32.94 -3.74
CA LYS A 92 0.68 34.39 -3.73
C LYS A 92 0.90 34.92 -5.14
N THR A 93 0.62 36.17 -5.33
CA THR A 93 0.86 36.90 -6.60
C THR A 93 2.34 37.20 -6.77
N LEU A 94 2.76 37.32 -8.04
CA LEU A 94 3.99 37.98 -8.47
C LEU A 94 3.64 39.00 -9.52
N GLU A 95 4.24 40.20 -9.44
CA GLU A 95 3.92 41.31 -10.34
C GLU A 95 4.51 41.06 -11.73
N ALA A 96 3.68 41.23 -12.76
CA ALA A 96 4.12 41.11 -14.15
C ALA A 96 5.23 42.12 -14.48
N GLY A 97 6.23 41.66 -15.22
CA GLY A 97 7.40 42.45 -15.57
C GLY A 97 8.55 42.38 -14.57
N THR A 98 8.36 41.78 -13.40
CA THR A 98 9.43 41.59 -12.39
C THR A 98 10.31 40.40 -12.74
N GLU A 99 11.58 40.46 -12.33
CA GLU A 99 12.53 39.36 -12.38
C GLU A 99 12.41 38.54 -11.11
N VAL A 100 12.42 37.22 -11.27
CA VAL A 100 12.31 36.24 -10.16
C VAL A 100 13.42 35.20 -10.26
N GLN A 101 13.87 34.76 -9.09
CA GLN A 101 14.77 33.61 -8.95
C GLN A 101 13.94 32.34 -8.76
N GLY A 102 13.99 31.43 -9.73
CA GLY A 102 13.38 30.11 -9.65
C GLY A 102 14.32 29.10 -8.99
N ARG A 103 13.81 28.33 -8.05
CA ARG A 103 14.55 27.25 -7.39
C ARG A 103 13.67 26.01 -7.29
N ILE A 104 14.12 24.92 -7.92
CA ILE A 104 13.40 23.63 -7.94
C ILE A 104 13.64 22.88 -6.64
N ASP A 105 12.63 22.14 -6.15
CA ASP A 105 12.83 21.07 -5.15
C ASP A 105 13.61 19.93 -5.84
N TRP A 106 14.93 20.01 -5.71
CA TRP A 106 15.83 19.08 -6.37
C TRP A 106 15.69 17.66 -5.89
N ALA A 107 15.41 17.46 -4.58
CA ALA A 107 15.23 16.12 -4.04
C ALA A 107 14.03 15.41 -4.70
N ARG A 108 12.92 16.15 -4.88
CA ARG A 108 11.74 15.67 -5.60
C ARG A 108 12.04 15.42 -7.09
N ARG A 109 12.68 16.38 -7.78
CA ARG A 109 13.02 16.24 -9.21
C ARG A 109 13.88 15.01 -9.45
N PHE A 110 14.94 14.82 -8.69
CA PHE A 110 15.89 13.73 -8.88
C PHE A 110 15.25 12.37 -8.56
N ASP A 111 14.42 12.29 -7.51
CA ASP A 111 13.62 11.10 -7.23
C ASP A 111 12.72 10.75 -8.43
N LEU A 112 11.97 11.70 -8.98
CA LEU A 112 11.12 11.47 -10.15
C LEU A 112 11.92 11.05 -11.38
N MET A 113 13.11 11.61 -11.60
CA MET A 113 14.02 11.18 -12.68
C MET A 113 14.49 9.74 -12.48
N GLN A 114 14.86 9.34 -11.26
CA GLN A 114 15.23 7.96 -10.94
C GLN A 114 14.08 6.99 -11.18
N GLN A 115 12.86 7.34 -10.72
CA GLN A 115 11.68 6.51 -10.93
C GLN A 115 11.36 6.33 -12.42
N HIS A 116 11.37 7.44 -13.20
CA HIS A 116 11.03 7.41 -14.62
C HIS A 116 12.07 6.63 -15.43
N SER A 117 13.35 6.88 -15.17
CA SER A 117 14.44 6.17 -15.85
C SER A 117 14.45 4.67 -15.51
N GLY A 118 14.19 4.31 -14.25
CA GLY A 118 14.05 2.90 -13.83
C GLY A 118 12.87 2.20 -14.49
N GLU A 119 11.74 2.90 -14.71
CA GLU A 119 10.60 2.36 -15.45
C GLU A 119 11.00 2.02 -16.89
N HIS A 120 11.69 2.93 -17.58
CA HIS A 120 12.18 2.66 -18.94
C HIS A 120 13.08 1.43 -19.00
N MET A 121 14.00 1.29 -18.04
CA MET A 121 14.90 0.13 -17.97
C MET A 121 14.11 -1.19 -17.81
N VAL A 122 13.14 -1.21 -16.91
CA VAL A 122 12.30 -2.41 -16.65
C VAL A 122 11.41 -2.71 -17.86
N SER A 123 10.69 -1.71 -18.37
CA SER A 123 9.77 -1.88 -19.51
C SER A 123 10.51 -2.28 -20.79
N GLY A 124 11.70 -1.74 -21.04
CA GLY A 124 12.53 -2.09 -22.18
C GLY A 124 12.97 -3.55 -22.15
N LEU A 125 13.50 -4.01 -21.00
CA LEU A 125 13.94 -5.41 -20.84
C LEU A 125 12.76 -6.40 -20.88
N ILE A 126 11.59 -6.04 -20.39
CA ILE A 126 10.38 -6.87 -20.51
C ILE A 126 9.94 -6.95 -21.97
N HIS A 127 9.97 -5.84 -22.68
CA HIS A 127 9.64 -5.83 -24.12
C HIS A 127 10.61 -6.69 -24.93
N GLU A 128 11.91 -6.56 -24.68
CA GLU A 128 12.94 -7.38 -25.33
C GLU A 128 12.76 -8.88 -25.06
N ALA A 129 12.50 -9.25 -23.80
CA ALA A 129 12.45 -10.64 -23.39
C ALA A 129 11.13 -11.35 -23.76
N TYR A 130 10.00 -10.64 -23.71
CA TYR A 130 8.66 -11.24 -23.79
C TYR A 130 7.75 -10.60 -24.84
N GLY A 131 8.15 -9.48 -25.46
CA GLY A 131 7.33 -8.73 -26.42
C GLY A 131 6.14 -8.01 -25.77
N TYR A 132 6.17 -7.77 -24.45
CA TYR A 132 5.07 -7.09 -23.77
C TYR A 132 5.32 -5.59 -23.70
N ASP A 133 4.22 -4.83 -23.85
CA ASP A 133 4.24 -3.38 -23.82
C ASP A 133 3.71 -2.84 -22.51
N ASN A 134 4.30 -1.73 -22.08
CA ASN A 134 3.74 -0.89 -21.03
C ASN A 134 2.50 -0.15 -21.58
N VAL A 135 1.32 -0.51 -21.10
CA VAL A 135 0.02 0.07 -21.47
C VAL A 135 -0.53 1.03 -20.42
N GLY A 136 0.15 1.18 -19.28
CA GLY A 136 -0.21 2.10 -18.21
C GLY A 136 0.96 2.36 -17.28
N PHE A 137 1.15 3.63 -16.92
CA PHE A 137 2.20 4.06 -16.00
C PHE A 137 1.65 5.12 -15.06
N HIS A 138 1.90 4.94 -13.77
CA HIS A 138 1.56 5.93 -12.76
C HIS A 138 2.68 6.04 -11.73
N MET A 139 3.10 7.27 -11.46
CA MET A 139 4.15 7.57 -10.50
C MET A 139 3.53 8.15 -9.24
N GLY A 140 3.34 7.28 -8.23
CA GLY A 140 2.85 7.64 -6.90
C GLY A 140 3.94 8.25 -6.01
N SER A 141 3.55 8.70 -4.81
CA SER A 141 4.48 9.24 -3.79
C SER A 141 5.43 8.17 -3.25
N ASP A 142 4.96 6.95 -3.08
CA ASP A 142 5.68 5.86 -2.42
C ASP A 142 6.20 4.82 -3.42
N THR A 143 5.34 4.38 -4.32
CA THR A 143 5.65 3.40 -5.37
C THR A 143 5.26 3.92 -6.74
N ILE A 144 5.78 3.28 -7.78
CA ILE A 144 5.31 3.45 -9.15
C ILE A 144 4.68 2.17 -9.64
N THR A 145 3.67 2.28 -10.50
CA THR A 145 2.99 1.13 -11.10
C THR A 145 3.15 1.12 -12.61
N VAL A 146 3.40 -0.06 -13.15
CA VAL A 146 3.52 -0.33 -14.58
C VAL A 146 2.52 -1.41 -14.96
N ASP A 147 1.62 -1.11 -15.89
CA ASP A 147 0.65 -2.05 -16.42
C ASP A 147 1.15 -2.62 -17.75
N LEU A 148 1.26 -3.93 -17.84
CA LEU A 148 1.71 -4.65 -19.04
C LEU A 148 0.55 -5.37 -19.71
N ASN A 149 0.65 -5.57 -21.04
CA ASN A 149 -0.35 -6.29 -21.85
C ASN A 149 -0.13 -7.81 -21.88
N GLY A 150 0.82 -8.35 -21.10
CA GLY A 150 1.12 -9.78 -21.05
C GLY A 150 1.33 -10.30 -19.63
N PRO A 151 1.27 -11.63 -19.41
CA PRO A 151 1.44 -12.24 -18.10
C PRO A 151 2.93 -12.34 -17.73
N LEU A 152 3.23 -12.08 -16.45
CA LEU A 152 4.53 -12.35 -15.83
C LEU A 152 4.31 -13.03 -14.49
N ASP A 153 5.20 -13.95 -14.12
CA ASP A 153 5.26 -14.55 -12.79
C ASP A 153 6.39 -13.97 -11.93
N GLU A 154 6.43 -14.37 -10.67
CA GLU A 154 7.44 -13.88 -9.71
C GLU A 154 8.87 -14.28 -10.11
N THR A 155 9.08 -15.42 -10.79
CA THR A 155 10.40 -15.87 -11.25
C THR A 155 10.90 -14.99 -12.37
N GLN A 156 10.03 -14.74 -13.36
CA GLN A 156 10.33 -13.82 -14.47
C GLN A 156 10.60 -12.40 -13.97
N LEU A 157 9.81 -11.96 -12.97
CA LEU A 157 9.99 -10.66 -12.35
C LEU A 157 11.37 -10.55 -11.68
N ALA A 158 11.81 -11.58 -10.95
CA ALA A 158 13.12 -11.61 -10.31
C ALA A 158 14.27 -11.59 -11.33
N GLU A 159 14.14 -12.28 -12.46
CA GLU A 159 15.11 -12.25 -13.56
C GLU A 159 15.22 -10.86 -14.20
N ILE A 160 14.09 -10.19 -14.43
CA ILE A 160 14.06 -8.82 -14.96
C ILE A 160 14.68 -7.85 -13.96
N GLU A 161 14.36 -7.95 -12.66
CA GLU A 161 14.99 -7.12 -11.63
C GLU A 161 16.50 -7.24 -11.62
N GLN A 162 17.01 -8.47 -11.66
CA GLN A 162 18.44 -8.71 -11.70
C GLN A 162 19.09 -8.08 -12.93
N LYS A 163 18.57 -8.37 -14.14
CA LYS A 163 19.09 -7.81 -15.40
C LYS A 163 19.03 -6.29 -15.42
N THR A 164 17.94 -5.71 -14.90
CA THR A 164 17.79 -4.25 -14.80
C THR A 164 18.92 -3.65 -13.98
N ASN A 165 19.19 -4.21 -12.80
CA ASN A 165 20.25 -3.70 -11.93
C ASN A 165 21.65 -3.91 -12.50
N GLU A 166 21.91 -5.03 -13.20
CA GLU A 166 23.16 -5.25 -13.92
C GLU A 166 23.38 -4.15 -14.98
N LYS A 167 22.34 -3.79 -15.75
CA LYS A 167 22.40 -2.71 -16.74
C LYS A 167 22.54 -1.32 -16.13
N ILE A 168 21.94 -1.08 -14.96
CA ILE A 168 22.13 0.17 -14.21
C ILE A 168 23.60 0.33 -13.80
N TRP A 169 24.25 -0.73 -13.33
CA TRP A 169 25.65 -0.71 -12.87
C TRP A 169 26.68 -0.61 -14.00
N GLU A 170 26.29 -0.81 -15.27
CA GLU A 170 27.14 -0.52 -16.43
C GLU A 170 27.39 0.98 -16.59
N ASP A 171 26.61 1.85 -15.94
CA ASP A 171 26.71 3.32 -15.93
C ASP A 171 26.80 3.93 -17.34
N THR A 172 25.89 3.50 -18.20
CA THR A 172 25.83 3.92 -19.60
C THR A 172 25.17 5.30 -19.74
N GLU A 173 25.69 6.15 -20.63
CA GLU A 173 25.10 7.46 -20.94
C GLU A 173 23.73 7.32 -21.60
N VAL A 174 22.72 8.04 -21.06
CA VAL A 174 21.37 8.11 -21.61
C VAL A 174 21.32 9.17 -22.69
N LYS A 175 20.87 8.80 -23.89
CA LYS A 175 20.85 9.73 -25.04
C LYS A 175 19.46 10.32 -25.24
N ILE A 176 19.43 11.62 -25.49
CA ILE A 176 18.22 12.36 -25.87
C ILE A 176 18.36 12.78 -27.34
N LEU A 177 17.43 12.32 -28.18
CA LEU A 177 17.47 12.57 -29.61
C LEU A 177 16.21 13.36 -30.03
N TYR A 178 16.39 14.24 -31.01
CA TYR A 178 15.31 14.99 -31.66
C TYR A 178 15.37 14.72 -33.17
N PRO A 179 15.00 13.51 -33.62
CA PRO A 179 15.12 13.10 -35.01
C PRO A 179 14.19 13.93 -35.90
N THR A 180 14.63 14.13 -37.16
CA THR A 180 13.74 14.56 -38.24
C THR A 180 12.71 13.47 -38.57
N ALA A 181 11.66 13.78 -39.32
CA ALA A 181 10.67 12.78 -39.74
C ALA A 181 11.31 11.61 -40.52
N GLU A 182 12.28 11.88 -41.37
CA GLU A 182 12.99 10.86 -42.15
C GLU A 182 13.92 9.98 -41.30
N GLU A 183 14.51 10.53 -40.25
CA GLU A 183 15.32 9.79 -39.30
C GLU A 183 14.44 8.95 -38.36
N LEU A 184 13.29 9.48 -37.95
CA LEU A 184 12.34 8.81 -37.08
C LEU A 184 11.79 7.52 -37.71
N GLU A 185 11.55 7.51 -39.03
CA GLU A 185 11.10 6.32 -39.76
C GLU A 185 12.11 5.15 -39.72
N LYS A 186 13.39 5.44 -39.39
CA LYS A 186 14.49 4.44 -39.34
C LYS A 186 14.79 3.96 -37.92
N ILE A 187 14.20 4.61 -36.91
CA ILE A 187 14.39 4.27 -35.50
C ILE A 187 13.26 3.33 -35.06
N ASP A 188 13.60 2.14 -34.63
CA ASP A 188 12.65 1.25 -33.97
C ASP A 188 12.52 1.71 -32.50
N TYR A 189 11.39 2.34 -32.18
CA TYR A 189 11.14 2.93 -30.85
C TYR A 189 9.75 2.59 -30.34
N ARG A 190 9.64 2.44 -29.04
CA ARG A 190 8.34 2.25 -28.36
C ARG A 190 7.62 3.60 -28.21
N SER A 191 6.30 3.59 -28.36
CA SER A 191 5.45 4.75 -28.10
C SER A 191 4.11 4.34 -27.53
N LYS A 192 3.64 5.06 -26.52
CA LYS A 192 2.32 4.85 -25.91
C LYS A 192 1.18 5.57 -26.65
N LYS A 193 1.49 6.46 -27.60
CA LYS A 193 0.53 7.31 -28.32
C LYS A 193 0.98 7.54 -29.76
N GLU A 194 0.02 7.81 -30.64
CA GLU A 194 0.32 8.42 -31.92
C GLU A 194 0.90 9.83 -31.69
N LEU A 195 2.04 10.11 -32.30
CA LEU A 195 2.78 11.32 -32.08
C LEU A 195 2.60 12.26 -33.28
N THR A 196 2.42 13.55 -33.02
CA THR A 196 2.37 14.62 -34.01
C THR A 196 3.38 15.69 -33.68
N GLY A 197 4.09 16.24 -34.68
CA GLY A 197 5.12 17.25 -34.48
C GLY A 197 6.50 16.66 -34.19
N GLN A 198 7.35 17.44 -33.53
CA GLN A 198 8.71 17.01 -33.19
C GLN A 198 8.69 15.95 -32.06
N VAL A 199 9.22 14.77 -32.33
CA VAL A 199 9.30 13.66 -31.39
C VAL A 199 10.63 13.72 -30.63
N ARG A 200 10.55 13.61 -29.31
CA ARG A 200 11.70 13.47 -28.42
C ARG A 200 11.88 11.99 -28.10
N ILE A 201 13.03 11.42 -28.45
CA ILE A 201 13.41 10.05 -28.18
C ILE A 201 14.38 10.02 -27.01
N VAL A 202 14.13 9.11 -26.07
CA VAL A 202 15.04 8.75 -24.97
C VAL A 202 15.58 7.36 -25.26
N GLU A 203 16.89 7.24 -25.37
CA GLU A 203 17.58 5.98 -25.59
C GLU A 203 18.38 5.59 -24.35
N PHE A 204 18.06 4.44 -23.78
CA PHE A 204 18.88 3.70 -22.82
C PHE A 204 19.64 2.63 -23.62
N PRO A 205 20.90 2.85 -24.00
CA PRO A 205 21.59 2.00 -24.96
C PRO A 205 21.58 0.51 -24.59
N GLY A 206 21.10 -0.34 -25.52
CA GLY A 206 20.97 -1.78 -25.32
C GLY A 206 19.89 -2.20 -24.32
N VAL A 207 18.94 -1.30 -24.01
CA VAL A 207 17.83 -1.58 -23.08
C VAL A 207 16.50 -1.06 -23.61
N ASP A 208 16.39 0.23 -23.94
CA ASP A 208 15.14 0.84 -24.38
C ASP A 208 15.37 2.02 -25.32
N ILE A 209 14.51 2.16 -26.31
CA ILE A 209 14.39 3.34 -27.17
C ILE A 209 12.90 3.73 -27.18
N CYS A 210 12.55 4.87 -26.59
CA CYS A 210 11.17 5.24 -26.39
C CYS A 210 10.91 6.73 -26.66
N ALA A 211 9.77 7.03 -27.25
CA ALA A 211 9.28 8.41 -27.34
C ALA A 211 8.77 8.87 -25.98
N CYS A 212 9.49 9.78 -25.33
CA CYS A 212 9.18 10.25 -23.99
C CYS A 212 9.50 11.73 -23.79
N CYS A 213 8.57 12.46 -23.16
CA CYS A 213 8.73 13.88 -22.82
C CYS A 213 9.20 14.11 -21.38
N GLY A 214 9.31 13.06 -20.56
CA GLY A 214 9.70 13.16 -19.15
C GLY A 214 11.15 13.56 -18.93
N THR A 215 11.49 13.80 -17.67
CA THR A 215 12.89 14.04 -17.26
C THR A 215 13.55 12.74 -16.82
N HIS A 216 14.78 12.55 -17.27
CA HIS A 216 15.58 11.33 -17.02
C HIS A 216 16.94 11.68 -16.48
N VAL A 217 17.58 10.71 -15.82
CA VAL A 217 19.01 10.79 -15.46
C VAL A 217 19.88 10.78 -16.72
N THR A 218 21.09 11.30 -16.65
CA THR A 218 22.03 11.31 -17.79
C THR A 218 22.86 10.04 -17.89
N HIS A 219 23.00 9.28 -16.82
CA HIS A 219 23.67 7.99 -16.79
C HIS A 219 22.83 6.96 -16.06
N THR A 220 22.83 5.72 -16.51
CA THR A 220 22.05 4.65 -15.88
C THR A 220 22.43 4.42 -14.42
N GLY A 221 23.70 4.60 -14.04
CA GLY A 221 24.18 4.49 -12.67
C GLY A 221 23.53 5.45 -11.68
N GLU A 222 23.02 6.62 -12.14
CA GLU A 222 22.32 7.58 -11.31
C GLU A 222 20.93 7.10 -10.86
N ILE A 223 20.36 6.07 -11.52
CA ILE A 223 19.14 5.39 -11.05
C ILE A 223 19.42 4.74 -9.69
N GLY A 224 20.66 4.27 -9.48
CA GLY A 224 21.11 3.61 -8.28
C GLY A 224 20.72 2.14 -8.23
N MET A 225 19.46 1.84 -7.94
CA MET A 225 18.91 0.48 -7.90
C MET A 225 17.43 0.50 -8.23
N VAL A 226 16.93 -0.59 -8.80
CA VAL A 226 15.51 -0.89 -9.00
C VAL A 226 15.14 -2.06 -8.10
N LYS A 227 13.97 -1.97 -7.44
CA LYS A 227 13.33 -3.06 -6.72
C LYS A 227 11.91 -3.25 -7.23
N LEU A 228 11.61 -4.45 -7.74
CA LEU A 228 10.27 -4.86 -8.12
C LEU A 228 9.60 -5.47 -6.88
N LEU A 229 8.50 -4.85 -6.41
CA LEU A 229 7.88 -5.19 -5.13
C LEU A 229 6.83 -6.29 -5.26
N SER A 230 6.02 -6.22 -6.31
CA SER A 230 4.94 -7.17 -6.57
C SER A 230 4.59 -7.27 -8.04
N VAL A 231 3.97 -8.38 -8.41
CA VAL A 231 3.30 -8.57 -9.71
C VAL A 231 1.91 -9.14 -9.44
N GLU A 232 0.89 -8.47 -9.96
CA GLU A 232 -0.50 -8.87 -9.77
C GLU A 232 -1.22 -8.92 -11.12
N LYS A 233 -2.19 -9.84 -11.24
CA LYS A 233 -3.02 -9.89 -12.44
C LYS A 233 -3.84 -8.62 -12.57
N PHE A 234 -3.73 -7.96 -13.70
CA PHE A 234 -4.45 -6.73 -13.99
C PHE A 234 -4.97 -6.72 -15.43
N ARG A 235 -6.29 -6.66 -15.61
CA ARG A 235 -6.95 -6.73 -16.92
C ARG A 235 -6.53 -7.98 -17.71
N GLU A 236 -5.96 -7.80 -18.90
CA GLU A 236 -5.49 -8.88 -19.78
C GLU A 236 -4.02 -9.25 -19.52
N GLY A 237 -3.33 -8.52 -18.67
CA GLY A 237 -1.91 -8.71 -18.33
C GLY A 237 -1.65 -8.65 -16.84
N VAL A 238 -0.60 -7.90 -16.47
CA VAL A 238 -0.20 -7.73 -15.07
C VAL A 238 0.07 -6.26 -14.74
N ARG A 239 -0.05 -5.93 -13.46
CA ARG A 239 0.48 -4.70 -12.85
C ARG A 239 1.68 -5.04 -12.00
N ILE A 240 2.77 -4.32 -12.22
CA ILE A 240 3.98 -4.37 -11.40
C ILE A 240 4.01 -3.13 -10.51
N GLU A 241 4.28 -3.33 -9.22
CA GLU A 241 4.73 -2.25 -8.34
C GLU A 241 6.23 -2.26 -8.22
N MET A 242 6.85 -1.09 -8.32
CA MET A 242 8.30 -0.95 -8.25
C MET A 242 8.73 0.38 -7.63
N ILE A 243 10.00 0.43 -7.22
CA ILE A 243 10.67 1.62 -6.70
C ILE A 243 12.10 1.68 -7.21
N CYS A 244 12.66 2.90 -7.30
CA CYS A 244 14.02 3.12 -7.75
C CYS A 244 14.79 4.06 -6.81
N GLY A 245 16.11 4.00 -6.87
CA GLY A 245 17.01 4.94 -6.23
C GLY A 245 16.85 5.05 -4.72
N LYS A 246 16.66 6.27 -4.24
CA LYS A 246 16.53 6.54 -2.81
C LYS A 246 15.38 5.75 -2.17
N ARG A 247 14.26 5.56 -2.86
CA ARG A 247 13.11 4.80 -2.33
C ARG A 247 13.47 3.35 -2.03
N VAL A 248 14.39 2.74 -2.82
CA VAL A 248 14.89 1.38 -2.55
C VAL A 248 15.70 1.36 -1.26
N LEU A 249 16.57 2.34 -1.04
CA LEU A 249 17.35 2.43 0.20
C LEU A 249 16.44 2.59 1.43
N ASP A 250 15.44 3.47 1.34
CA ASP A 250 14.48 3.70 2.42
C ASP A 250 13.68 2.41 2.73
N TYR A 251 13.25 1.69 1.69
CA TYR A 251 12.56 0.40 1.82
C TYR A 251 13.46 -0.67 2.47
N LEU A 252 14.70 -0.82 2.02
CA LEU A 252 15.65 -1.78 2.60
C LEU A 252 15.95 -1.48 4.06
N ASN A 253 16.11 -0.20 4.43
CA ASN A 253 16.30 0.21 5.83
C ASN A 253 15.08 -0.17 6.67
N MET A 254 13.85 0.12 6.20
CA MET A 254 12.62 -0.26 6.89
C MET A 254 12.53 -1.78 7.10
N VAL A 255 12.79 -2.58 6.07
CA VAL A 255 12.76 -4.05 6.16
C VAL A 255 13.84 -4.56 7.12
N ASN A 256 15.06 -4.00 7.06
CA ASN A 256 16.15 -4.37 7.95
C ASN A 256 15.80 -4.06 9.41
N ASP A 257 15.23 -2.90 9.70
CA ASP A 257 14.82 -2.51 11.05
C ASP A 257 13.72 -3.42 11.62
N GLN A 258 12.73 -3.79 10.80
CA GLN A 258 11.70 -4.76 11.19
C GLN A 258 12.31 -6.13 11.50
N ASN A 259 13.19 -6.62 10.62
CA ASN A 259 13.89 -7.88 10.83
C ASN A 259 14.74 -7.86 12.10
N HIS A 260 15.43 -6.76 12.37
CA HIS A 260 16.20 -6.60 13.60
C HIS A 260 15.31 -6.67 14.86
N GLN A 261 14.17 -5.99 14.85
CA GLN A 261 13.21 -6.06 15.96
C GLN A 261 12.70 -7.47 16.21
N ILE A 262 12.40 -8.23 15.13
CA ILE A 262 11.95 -9.63 15.24
C ILE A 262 13.09 -10.50 15.74
N SER A 263 14.31 -10.32 15.23
CA SER A 263 15.53 -11.02 15.67
C SER A 263 15.74 -10.89 17.19
N VAL A 264 15.62 -9.67 17.72
CA VAL A 264 15.72 -9.41 19.17
C VAL A 264 14.62 -10.13 19.94
N LYS A 265 13.35 -10.02 19.52
CA LYS A 265 12.22 -10.66 20.21
C LYS A 265 12.31 -12.19 20.23
N LEU A 266 12.84 -12.80 19.19
CA LEU A 266 12.98 -14.24 19.06
C LEU A 266 14.35 -14.75 19.54
N SER A 267 15.27 -13.87 19.97
CA SER A 267 16.65 -14.21 20.28
C SER A 267 17.32 -15.04 19.18
N ALA A 268 17.07 -14.66 17.92
CA ALA A 268 17.52 -15.36 16.72
C ALA A 268 18.48 -14.48 15.92
N LYS A 269 19.43 -15.07 15.18
CA LYS A 269 20.25 -14.32 14.23
C LYS A 269 19.38 -13.83 13.07
N MET A 270 19.79 -12.71 12.44
CA MET A 270 19.06 -12.08 11.33
C MET A 270 18.77 -13.05 10.17
N ASP A 271 19.72 -13.91 9.82
CA ASP A 271 19.61 -14.93 8.78
C ASP A 271 18.79 -16.19 9.20
N LYS A 272 18.31 -16.24 10.45
CA LYS A 272 17.59 -17.37 11.04
C LYS A 272 16.20 -17.01 11.58
N ILE A 273 15.69 -15.80 11.23
CA ILE A 273 14.39 -15.32 11.72
C ILE A 273 13.24 -16.24 11.30
N ALA A 274 13.19 -16.63 10.02
CA ALA A 274 12.15 -17.53 9.50
C ALA A 274 12.10 -18.86 10.27
N GLN A 275 13.25 -19.49 10.50
CA GLN A 275 13.35 -20.73 11.26
C GLN A 275 12.94 -20.55 12.74
N ALA A 276 13.18 -19.37 13.32
CA ALA A 276 12.74 -19.09 14.68
C ALA A 276 11.22 -18.89 14.77
N VAL A 277 10.59 -18.33 13.74
CA VAL A 277 9.12 -18.24 13.64
C VAL A 277 8.50 -19.63 13.50
N GLU A 278 9.05 -20.49 12.64
CA GLU A 278 8.59 -21.88 12.48
C GLU A 278 8.63 -22.63 13.81
N ARG A 279 9.76 -22.58 14.54
CA ARG A 279 9.87 -23.20 15.87
C ARG A 279 8.84 -22.67 16.86
N LEU A 280 8.58 -21.35 16.87
CA LEU A 280 7.57 -20.75 17.72
C LEU A 280 6.16 -21.24 17.38
N GLN A 281 5.85 -21.41 16.10
CA GLN A 281 4.58 -21.96 15.65
C GLN A 281 4.40 -23.41 16.05
N GLU A 282 5.42 -24.25 15.89
CA GLU A 282 5.43 -25.65 16.30
C GLU A 282 5.25 -25.79 17.83
N GLU A 283 5.97 -24.98 18.59
CA GLU A 283 5.84 -24.96 20.05
C GLU A 283 4.44 -24.53 20.50
N ASN A 284 3.87 -23.50 19.87
CA ASN A 284 2.52 -23.05 20.17
C ASN A 284 1.48 -24.15 19.86
N PHE A 285 1.63 -24.84 18.73
CA PHE A 285 0.76 -25.97 18.38
C PHE A 285 0.87 -27.10 19.41
N ARG A 286 2.08 -27.47 19.81
CA ARG A 286 2.34 -28.51 20.85
C ARG A 286 1.73 -28.11 22.19
N LEU A 287 1.92 -26.84 22.63
CA LEU A 287 1.37 -26.37 23.90
C LEU A 287 -0.16 -26.35 23.90
N LYS A 288 -0.78 -25.96 22.80
CA LYS A 288 -2.24 -26.05 22.64
C LYS A 288 -2.74 -27.49 22.71
N GLY A 289 -2.04 -28.43 22.09
CA GLY A 289 -2.36 -29.85 22.16
C GLY A 289 -2.25 -30.40 23.60
N GLN A 290 -1.16 -30.07 24.31
CA GLN A 290 -0.99 -30.45 25.72
C GLN A 290 -2.07 -29.82 26.62
N GLY A 291 -2.40 -28.55 26.42
CA GLY A 291 -3.49 -27.87 27.13
C GLY A 291 -4.84 -28.57 26.92
N GLY A 292 -5.16 -28.89 25.65
CA GLY A 292 -6.36 -29.69 25.35
C GLY A 292 -6.40 -31.03 26.04
N GLN A 293 -5.29 -31.74 26.05
CA GLN A 293 -5.18 -33.09 26.70
C GLN A 293 -5.34 -32.99 28.23
N MET A 294 -4.78 -31.94 28.86
CA MET A 294 -4.97 -31.68 30.29
C MET A 294 -6.45 -31.42 30.63
N VAL A 295 -7.16 -30.66 29.79
CA VAL A 295 -8.61 -30.43 29.95
C VAL A 295 -9.39 -31.74 29.79
N ASP A 296 -9.09 -32.53 28.77
CA ASP A 296 -9.77 -33.81 28.54
C ASP A 296 -9.53 -34.82 29.72
N ASP A 297 -8.30 -34.88 30.26
CA ASP A 297 -7.97 -35.71 31.44
C ASP A 297 -8.69 -35.21 32.72
N MET A 298 -8.79 -33.89 32.89
CA MET A 298 -9.55 -33.28 33.97
C MET A 298 -11.07 -33.63 33.86
N CYS A 299 -11.63 -33.43 32.65
CA CYS A 299 -13.03 -33.77 32.39
C CYS A 299 -13.34 -35.25 32.69
N ARG A 300 -12.43 -36.17 32.30
CA ARG A 300 -12.57 -37.60 32.59
C ARG A 300 -12.56 -37.88 34.11
N LYS A 301 -11.60 -37.30 34.86
CA LYS A 301 -11.53 -37.46 36.32
C LYS A 301 -12.78 -36.93 37.04
N GLU A 302 -13.30 -35.77 36.63
CA GLU A 302 -14.52 -35.27 37.22
C GLU A 302 -15.76 -36.09 36.80
N ALA A 303 -15.81 -36.62 35.58
CA ALA A 303 -16.85 -37.57 35.16
C ALA A 303 -16.85 -38.84 35.98
N GLU A 304 -15.67 -39.39 36.29
CA GLU A 304 -15.49 -40.58 37.20
C GLU A 304 -15.93 -40.23 38.63
N ARG A 305 -15.55 -39.05 39.14
CA ARG A 305 -15.89 -38.56 40.50
C ARG A 305 -17.39 -38.45 40.73
N TYR A 306 -18.13 -37.99 39.74
CA TYR A 306 -19.56 -37.79 39.80
C TYR A 306 -20.39 -38.92 39.19
N ALA A 307 -19.74 -40.04 38.85
CA ALA A 307 -20.42 -41.20 38.29
C ALA A 307 -21.49 -41.76 39.24
N GLY A 308 -22.71 -41.93 38.76
CA GLY A 308 -23.88 -42.37 39.53
C GLY A 308 -24.45 -41.37 40.54
N SER A 309 -23.89 -40.15 40.66
CA SER A 309 -24.46 -39.09 41.45
C SER A 309 -25.75 -38.59 40.81
N GLY A 310 -26.67 -37.96 41.60
CA GLY A 310 -27.84 -37.26 41.11
C GLY A 310 -27.44 -36.00 40.34
N SER A 311 -28.20 -34.90 40.49
CA SER A 311 -27.81 -33.60 39.87
C SER A 311 -26.56 -33.02 40.52
N VAL A 312 -25.67 -32.48 39.70
CA VAL A 312 -24.34 -31.98 40.07
C VAL A 312 -24.15 -30.52 39.68
N LEU A 313 -23.66 -29.73 40.65
CA LEU A 313 -23.29 -28.32 40.42
C LEU A 313 -21.80 -28.15 40.67
N ILE A 314 -21.08 -27.76 39.62
CA ILE A 314 -19.61 -27.65 39.60
C ILE A 314 -19.21 -26.21 39.35
N PHE A 315 -18.30 -25.67 40.16
CA PHE A 315 -17.63 -24.37 39.93
C PHE A 315 -16.14 -24.66 39.68
N MET A 316 -15.64 -24.12 38.56
CA MET A 316 -14.24 -24.24 38.15
C MET A 316 -13.75 -22.88 37.65
N ASP A 317 -12.63 -22.41 38.16
CA ASP A 317 -12.04 -21.14 37.73
C ASP A 317 -11.16 -21.29 36.48
N GLY A 318 -11.09 -20.22 35.67
CA GLY A 318 -10.13 -20.12 34.57
C GLY A 318 -10.40 -20.99 33.33
N MET A 319 -11.57 -21.64 33.25
CA MET A 319 -11.95 -22.42 32.07
C MET A 319 -12.43 -21.50 30.95
N ASP A 320 -12.11 -21.78 29.69
CA ASP A 320 -12.75 -21.19 28.54
C ASP A 320 -14.14 -21.80 28.27
N VAL A 321 -14.88 -21.25 27.29
CA VAL A 321 -16.23 -21.70 26.98
C VAL A 321 -16.27 -23.17 26.52
N ASP A 322 -15.29 -23.57 25.71
CA ASP A 322 -15.21 -24.93 25.18
C ASP A 322 -14.86 -25.95 26.27
N SER A 323 -13.98 -25.60 27.21
CA SER A 323 -13.63 -26.41 28.34
C SER A 323 -14.81 -26.59 29.32
N VAL A 324 -15.57 -25.54 29.60
CA VAL A 324 -16.81 -25.63 30.40
C VAL A 324 -17.83 -26.55 29.73
N ARG A 325 -17.99 -26.45 28.42
CA ARG A 325 -18.87 -27.31 27.64
C ARG A 325 -18.43 -28.77 27.69
N LYS A 326 -17.13 -29.06 27.49
CA LYS A 326 -16.52 -30.41 27.54
C LYS A 326 -16.73 -31.05 28.90
N LEU A 327 -16.51 -30.30 29.98
CA LEU A 327 -16.69 -30.81 31.34
C LEU A 327 -18.17 -31.11 31.61
N ALA A 328 -19.08 -30.23 31.27
CA ALA A 328 -20.50 -30.46 31.44
C ALA A 328 -20.97 -31.69 30.65
N ASP A 329 -20.51 -31.85 29.39
CA ASP A 329 -20.85 -33.00 28.57
C ASP A 329 -20.31 -34.32 29.20
N ALA A 330 -19.03 -34.35 29.59
CA ALA A 330 -18.39 -35.51 30.17
C ALA A 330 -19.09 -35.99 31.45
N VAL A 331 -19.42 -35.08 32.37
CA VAL A 331 -20.12 -35.40 33.63
C VAL A 331 -21.58 -35.79 33.36
N THR A 332 -22.26 -35.14 32.42
CA THR A 332 -23.64 -35.52 32.03
C THR A 332 -23.73 -36.97 31.55
N GLN A 333 -22.68 -37.51 30.92
CA GLN A 333 -22.70 -38.90 30.48
C GLN A 333 -22.63 -39.91 31.64
N THR A 334 -22.18 -39.53 32.84
CA THR A 334 -21.90 -40.42 33.97
C THR A 334 -22.79 -40.18 35.19
N CYS A 335 -23.31 -38.98 35.38
CA CYS A 335 -24.29 -38.65 36.45
C CYS A 335 -25.73 -39.08 36.07
N GLN A 336 -26.62 -39.18 37.09
CA GLN A 336 -28.04 -39.61 36.94
C GLN A 336 -29.03 -38.47 36.92
N GLY A 337 -28.55 -37.21 36.80
CA GLY A 337 -29.38 -35.99 36.78
C GLY A 337 -28.77 -34.89 35.94
N CYS A 338 -29.13 -33.67 36.22
CA CYS A 338 -28.58 -32.52 35.57
C CYS A 338 -27.14 -32.21 36.04
N CYS A 339 -26.18 -32.06 35.11
CA CYS A 339 -24.88 -31.50 35.41
C CYS A 339 -24.85 -30.02 35.00
N ALA A 340 -24.53 -29.12 35.95
CA ALA A 340 -24.35 -27.69 35.70
C ALA A 340 -22.90 -27.30 36.05
N VAL A 341 -22.17 -26.77 35.10
CA VAL A 341 -20.80 -26.30 35.26
C VAL A 341 -20.75 -24.79 35.05
N PHE A 342 -20.15 -24.08 36.01
CA PHE A 342 -19.95 -22.64 35.98
C PHE A 342 -18.46 -22.31 36.07
N SER A 343 -18.01 -21.33 35.28
CA SER A 343 -16.65 -20.81 35.36
C SER A 343 -16.66 -19.28 35.34
N LYS A 344 -15.95 -18.67 36.30
CA LYS A 344 -15.90 -17.23 36.50
C LYS A 344 -15.13 -16.55 35.38
N ASN A 345 -15.67 -15.45 34.85
CA ASN A 345 -15.02 -14.54 33.91
C ASN A 345 -14.22 -13.45 34.65
N ALA A 346 -13.34 -12.76 33.96
CA ALA A 346 -12.55 -11.67 34.54
C ALA A 346 -13.42 -10.46 34.98
N ASP A 347 -14.59 -10.26 34.37
CA ASP A 347 -15.57 -9.22 34.72
C ASP A 347 -16.49 -9.59 35.91
N GLY A 348 -16.25 -10.75 36.52
CA GLY A 348 -17.04 -11.26 37.64
C GLY A 348 -18.30 -12.03 37.25
N SER A 349 -18.71 -12.05 35.98
CA SER A 349 -19.79 -12.92 35.49
C SER A 349 -19.36 -14.39 35.44
N TYR A 350 -20.34 -15.29 35.29
CA TYR A 350 -20.05 -16.70 35.08
C TYR A 350 -20.53 -17.16 33.71
N LYS A 351 -19.67 -17.85 32.96
CA LYS A 351 -20.08 -18.68 31.84
C LYS A 351 -20.56 -20.04 32.38
N TYR A 352 -21.54 -20.62 31.72
CA TYR A 352 -22.06 -21.93 32.14
C TYR A 352 -22.33 -22.87 30.96
N ALA A 353 -22.30 -24.16 31.24
CA ALA A 353 -22.91 -25.20 30.42
C ALA A 353 -23.64 -26.18 31.32
N MET A 354 -24.80 -26.62 30.88
CA MET A 354 -25.63 -27.58 31.61
C MET A 354 -26.09 -28.70 30.67
N GLY A 355 -26.03 -29.93 31.13
CA GLY A 355 -26.51 -31.10 30.40
C GLY A 355 -27.37 -32.03 31.28
N GLU A 356 -28.38 -32.64 30.69
CA GLU A 356 -29.20 -33.68 31.26
C GLU A 356 -29.63 -34.66 30.18
N LYS A 357 -29.25 -35.95 30.33
CA LYS A 357 -29.30 -36.90 29.23
C LYS A 357 -30.67 -37.13 28.64
N ASP A 358 -31.70 -37.20 29.50
CA ASP A 358 -33.09 -37.46 29.12
C ASP A 358 -34.04 -36.31 29.50
N GLY A 359 -33.46 -35.12 29.79
CA GLY A 359 -34.18 -33.96 30.28
C GLY A 359 -34.47 -32.89 29.21
N ASP A 360 -35.25 -31.86 29.61
CA ASP A 360 -35.48 -30.64 28.85
C ASP A 360 -35.14 -29.41 29.70
N LEU A 361 -33.93 -28.93 29.55
CA LEU A 361 -33.35 -27.80 30.28
C LEU A 361 -33.84 -26.41 29.78
N ARG A 362 -34.61 -26.33 28.71
CA ARG A 362 -34.94 -25.05 28.08
C ARG A 362 -35.77 -24.12 28.99
N GLN A 363 -36.79 -24.69 29.71
CA GLN A 363 -37.60 -23.90 30.63
C GLN A 363 -36.77 -23.51 31.87
N PHE A 364 -36.04 -24.44 32.45
CA PHE A 364 -35.15 -24.21 33.59
C PHE A 364 -34.13 -23.10 33.26
N THR A 365 -33.50 -23.18 32.08
CA THR A 365 -32.55 -22.15 31.61
C THR A 365 -33.20 -20.76 31.46
N LYS A 366 -34.43 -20.68 31.00
CA LYS A 366 -35.17 -19.41 30.93
C LYS A 366 -35.38 -18.79 32.32
N GLU A 367 -35.80 -19.60 33.28
CA GLU A 367 -36.01 -19.18 34.67
C GLU A 367 -34.70 -18.75 35.34
N MET A 368 -33.63 -19.53 35.16
CA MET A 368 -32.28 -19.22 35.63
C MET A 368 -31.80 -17.87 35.05
N ASN A 369 -31.86 -17.71 33.75
CA ASN A 369 -31.41 -16.48 33.08
C ASN A 369 -32.21 -15.26 33.54
N ALA A 370 -33.53 -15.40 33.79
CA ALA A 370 -34.37 -14.33 34.31
C ALA A 370 -34.00 -13.94 35.77
N LYS A 371 -33.73 -14.92 36.65
CA LYS A 371 -33.38 -14.66 38.05
C LYS A 371 -31.93 -14.22 38.25
N LEU A 372 -30.96 -14.74 37.43
CA LEU A 372 -29.55 -14.48 37.58
C LEU A 372 -28.99 -13.50 36.54
N ASN A 373 -29.87 -12.69 35.95
CA ASN A 373 -29.51 -11.71 34.91
C ASN A 373 -28.61 -12.33 33.81
N GLY A 374 -29.06 -13.48 33.31
CA GLY A 374 -28.29 -14.29 32.38
C GLY A 374 -28.81 -14.25 30.95
N ARG A 375 -28.06 -14.84 30.07
CA ARG A 375 -28.42 -15.07 28.69
C ARG A 375 -27.81 -16.40 28.23
N GLY A 376 -28.55 -17.16 27.47
CA GLY A 376 -28.09 -18.44 26.93
C GLY A 376 -29.28 -19.28 26.50
N GLY A 377 -28.98 -20.49 26.04
CA GLY A 377 -29.93 -21.48 25.56
C GLY A 377 -29.25 -22.61 24.86
N GLY A 378 -30.01 -23.47 24.21
CA GLY A 378 -29.45 -24.61 23.49
C GLY A 378 -30.50 -25.64 23.10
N LYS A 379 -30.06 -26.88 23.01
CA LYS A 379 -30.92 -28.05 22.77
C LYS A 379 -31.64 -28.48 24.08
N PRO A 380 -32.74 -29.26 24.03
CA PRO A 380 -33.41 -29.69 25.23
C PRO A 380 -32.50 -30.33 26.29
N PHE A 381 -31.56 -31.17 25.85
CA PHE A 381 -30.67 -31.94 26.71
C PHE A 381 -29.35 -31.24 27.05
N PHE A 382 -29.04 -30.07 26.41
CA PHE A 382 -27.77 -29.34 26.62
C PHE A 382 -27.93 -27.87 26.31
N VAL A 383 -27.59 -27.02 27.29
CA VAL A 383 -27.68 -25.58 27.20
C VAL A 383 -26.40 -24.89 27.67
N GLN A 384 -26.11 -23.71 27.18
CA GLN A 384 -24.94 -22.93 27.57
C GLN A 384 -25.25 -21.42 27.54
N GLY A 385 -24.46 -20.65 28.30
CA GLY A 385 -24.67 -19.22 28.35
C GLY A 385 -23.76 -18.52 29.36
N SER A 386 -24.25 -17.37 29.86
CA SER A 386 -23.60 -16.61 30.93
C SER A 386 -24.62 -16.00 31.85
N VAL A 387 -24.25 -15.81 33.13
CA VAL A 387 -25.06 -15.14 34.16
C VAL A 387 -24.23 -14.04 34.82
N GLN A 388 -24.92 -12.98 35.24
CA GLN A 388 -24.33 -11.86 35.99
C GLN A 388 -24.77 -11.97 37.44
N ALA A 389 -24.23 -12.95 38.15
CA ALA A 389 -24.59 -13.27 39.52
C ALA A 389 -23.34 -13.77 40.29
N THR A 390 -23.42 -13.74 41.61
CA THR A 390 -22.41 -14.32 42.48
C THR A 390 -22.56 -15.86 42.58
N GLU A 391 -21.50 -16.54 42.99
CA GLU A 391 -21.55 -18.00 43.23
C GLU A 391 -22.64 -18.36 44.25
N GLU A 392 -22.82 -17.57 45.33
CA GLU A 392 -23.84 -17.78 46.35
C GLU A 392 -25.25 -17.68 45.78
N GLU A 393 -25.50 -16.71 44.88
CA GLU A 393 -26.80 -16.57 44.22
C GLU A 393 -27.10 -17.72 43.28
N ILE A 394 -26.07 -18.19 42.56
CA ILE A 394 -26.17 -19.37 41.66
C ILE A 394 -26.50 -20.62 42.53
N ARG A 395 -25.72 -20.91 43.60
CA ARG A 395 -25.99 -22.02 44.48
C ARG A 395 -27.40 -22.00 45.07
N ARG A 396 -27.83 -20.84 45.57
CA ARG A 396 -29.20 -20.68 46.13
C ARG A 396 -30.29 -20.93 45.07
N PHE A 397 -30.05 -20.65 43.82
CA PHE A 397 -30.99 -20.94 42.73
C PHE A 397 -31.13 -22.46 42.50
N PHE A 398 -30.06 -23.23 42.60
CA PHE A 398 -30.06 -24.68 42.41
C PHE A 398 -30.52 -25.47 43.65
N GLU A 399 -30.64 -24.85 44.82
CA GLU A 399 -31.18 -25.44 46.06
C GLU A 399 -32.70 -25.32 46.18
N GLN A 400 -33.39 -24.53 45.34
CA GLN A 400 -34.83 -24.40 45.28
C GLN A 400 -35.47 -25.49 44.42
#